data_affab7d3edb7ed322fb802df22e55d3c
#
_entry.id   affab7d3edb7ed322fb802df22e55d3c
#
_cell.length_a   1.000
_cell.length_b   1.000
_cell.length_c   1.000
_cell.angle_alpha   90.00
_cell.angle_beta   90.00
_cell.angle_gamma   90.00
#
_symmetry.space_group_name_H-M   'P 1'
#
loop_
_entity.id
_entity.type
_entity.pdbx_description
1 polymer ?
#
loop_
_entity_poly.entity_id
_entity_poly.type
_entity_poly.pdbx_seq_one_letter_code
_entity_poly.pdbx_strand_id
1 'polypeptide(L)'
;MSDRAPQPVERRLPTEESRQLVALVRDIVSKEIAPRAAEEEEAGVFPREVFTLLSEAGLLGLPYGSAHGGGDQPYEVYLQVLEELAAARLTVGLGVSVHSLACHALAGYGTDAQQAAHLPAMLSGGLLGAYCLSEPASGSDAASLRTKAVRDGDDWVITGTKAWITHGGVADFCTVLARTGVEGARGITAFLVPGDAEGLNAALPEKKMGMKGSPTAQLHFDGVRVGDDRRIGEEGQGFAIALSALDSGRLGIAACAIGVAQAALDEAVRYATDRRQFGRPIADFQGLRFMLADMATQIEAGRALYLEAARLRDAGEPFSRQAAMAKLFCTDAAMRVTTDAVQVLGGYGYTLDFPVERLMREAKVLQIVEGTNQIQRMVIARHLAGPETR
;
A
#
# COMPACT_ATOMS: atom_id res chain seq x y z
N MET A 1 -22.16 -26.30 -10.87
CA MET A 1 -20.93 -25.50 -10.71
C MET A 1 -19.83 -26.49 -10.35
N SER A 2 -18.71 -26.48 -11.09
CA SER A 2 -17.58 -27.37 -10.81
C SER A 2 -16.94 -26.96 -9.49
N ASP A 3 -16.77 -27.91 -8.58
CA ASP A 3 -16.14 -27.73 -7.25
C ASP A 3 -14.60 -27.50 -7.33
N ARG A 4 -14.10 -27.08 -8.49
CA ARG A 4 -12.69 -26.68 -8.63
C ARG A 4 -12.54 -25.23 -8.21
N ALA A 5 -12.39 -25.03 -6.88
CA ALA A 5 -11.84 -23.79 -6.37
C ALA A 5 -10.49 -23.53 -7.07
N PRO A 6 -10.19 -22.27 -7.45
CA PRO A 6 -8.86 -21.93 -7.95
C PRO A 6 -7.82 -22.43 -6.93
N GLN A 7 -6.77 -23.09 -7.43
CA GLN A 7 -5.71 -23.55 -6.54
C GLN A 7 -4.99 -22.34 -5.98
N PRO A 8 -4.75 -22.29 -4.65
CA PRO A 8 -4.02 -21.20 -4.05
C PRO A 8 -2.63 -21.07 -4.68
N VAL A 9 -2.19 -19.84 -4.88
CA VAL A 9 -0.86 -19.54 -5.43
C VAL A 9 0.20 -20.27 -4.59
N GLU A 10 1.04 -21.08 -5.26
CA GLU A 10 2.17 -21.71 -4.60
C GLU A 10 3.24 -20.67 -4.31
N ARG A 11 3.48 -20.44 -3.01
CA ARG A 11 4.45 -19.44 -2.58
C ARG A 11 5.80 -20.08 -2.24
N ARG A 12 6.86 -19.42 -2.72
CA ARG A 12 8.24 -19.80 -2.35
C ARG A 12 8.66 -18.98 -1.14
N LEU A 13 8.52 -19.59 0.05
CA LEU A 13 8.79 -18.94 1.33
C LEU A 13 10.07 -19.52 1.94
N PRO A 14 10.92 -18.67 2.58
CA PRO A 14 12.25 -19.09 3.02
C PRO A 14 12.25 -20.09 4.18
N THR A 15 11.24 -20.03 5.07
CA THR A 15 11.20 -20.81 6.31
C THR A 15 9.87 -21.52 6.50
N GLU A 16 9.82 -22.51 7.40
CA GLU A 16 8.57 -23.15 7.83
C GLU A 16 7.66 -22.17 8.56
N GLU A 17 8.22 -21.28 9.38
CA GLU A 17 7.50 -20.22 10.06
C GLU A 17 6.78 -19.30 9.07
N SER A 18 7.46 -18.88 8.01
CA SER A 18 6.85 -18.06 6.94
C SER A 18 5.71 -18.80 6.23
N ARG A 19 5.81 -20.13 6.07
CA ARG A 19 4.71 -20.94 5.51
C ARG A 19 3.51 -20.99 6.44
N GLN A 20 3.72 -21.17 7.75
CA GLN A 20 2.67 -21.16 8.76
C GLN A 20 2.02 -19.76 8.85
N LEU A 21 2.81 -18.70 8.78
CA LEU A 21 2.31 -17.32 8.75
C LEU A 21 1.38 -17.07 7.54
N VAL A 22 1.79 -17.45 6.34
CA VAL A 22 0.95 -17.29 5.15
C VAL A 22 -0.31 -18.16 5.23
N ALA A 23 -0.23 -19.36 5.83
CA ALA A 23 -1.40 -20.20 6.06
C ALA A 23 -2.40 -19.53 7.04
N LEU A 24 -1.90 -18.92 8.12
CA LEU A 24 -2.72 -18.11 9.05
C LEU A 24 -3.38 -16.94 8.32
N VAL A 25 -2.64 -16.20 7.50
CA VAL A 25 -3.18 -15.07 6.73
C VAL A 25 -4.30 -15.54 5.81
N ARG A 26 -4.14 -16.65 5.10
CA ARG A 26 -5.17 -17.24 4.23
C ARG A 26 -6.42 -17.65 5.01
N ASP A 27 -6.24 -18.17 6.21
CA ASP A 27 -7.38 -18.50 7.10
C ASP A 27 -8.15 -17.24 7.51
N ILE A 28 -7.46 -16.19 7.95
CA ILE A 28 -8.05 -14.88 8.25
C ILE A 28 -8.75 -14.30 7.01
N VAL A 29 -8.09 -14.31 5.86
CA VAL A 29 -8.65 -13.84 4.60
C VAL A 29 -9.96 -14.53 4.26
N SER A 30 -9.97 -15.86 4.32
CA SER A 30 -11.14 -16.66 3.95
C SER A 30 -12.33 -16.53 4.89
N LYS A 31 -12.09 -16.28 6.19
CA LYS A 31 -13.12 -16.20 7.21
C LYS A 31 -13.60 -14.80 7.50
N GLU A 32 -12.67 -13.83 7.55
CA GLU A 32 -12.95 -12.51 8.10
C GLU A 32 -12.94 -11.38 7.06
N ILE A 33 -12.26 -11.54 5.91
CA ILE A 33 -12.09 -10.47 4.93
C ILE A 33 -12.92 -10.71 3.67
N ALA A 34 -12.70 -11.84 3.00
CA ALA A 34 -13.31 -12.10 1.69
C ALA A 34 -14.85 -12.14 1.72
N PRO A 35 -15.52 -12.73 2.73
CA PRO A 35 -16.98 -12.81 2.74
C PRO A 35 -17.70 -11.46 2.79
N ARG A 36 -17.05 -10.43 3.35
CA ARG A 36 -17.63 -9.08 3.54
C ARG A 36 -17.14 -8.05 2.53
N ALA A 37 -16.14 -8.41 1.72
CA ALA A 37 -15.41 -7.46 0.87
C ALA A 37 -16.31 -6.70 -0.12
N ALA A 38 -17.25 -7.36 -0.76
CA ALA A 38 -18.12 -6.75 -1.78
C ALA A 38 -19.14 -5.79 -1.14
N GLU A 39 -19.83 -6.24 -0.08
CA GLU A 39 -20.86 -5.45 0.61
C GLU A 39 -20.27 -4.21 1.28
N GLU A 40 -19.17 -4.37 2.04
CA GLU A 40 -18.52 -3.27 2.75
C GLU A 40 -17.86 -2.27 1.78
N GLU A 41 -17.33 -2.75 0.64
CA GLU A 41 -16.78 -1.84 -0.39
C GLU A 41 -17.90 -1.01 -1.03
N GLU A 42 -19.05 -1.63 -1.38
CA GLU A 42 -20.17 -0.91 -1.96
C GLU A 42 -20.77 0.10 -0.96
N ALA A 43 -20.88 -0.29 0.31
CA ALA A 43 -21.36 0.58 1.40
C ALA A 43 -20.33 1.66 1.82
N GLY A 44 -19.07 1.56 1.39
CA GLY A 44 -17.99 2.47 1.78
C GLY A 44 -17.59 2.34 3.26
N VAL A 45 -17.72 1.14 3.83
CA VAL A 45 -17.40 0.87 5.24
C VAL A 45 -15.90 0.62 5.41
N PHE A 46 -15.27 1.40 6.30
CA PHE A 46 -13.89 1.15 6.71
C PHE A 46 -13.83 -0.01 7.71
N PRO A 47 -13.07 -1.08 7.42
CA PRO A 47 -13.07 -2.29 8.24
C PRO A 47 -12.13 -2.19 9.45
N ARG A 48 -12.39 -1.29 10.39
CA ARG A 48 -11.51 -1.07 11.55
C ARG A 48 -11.22 -2.35 12.35
N GLU A 49 -12.24 -3.20 12.54
CA GLU A 49 -12.11 -4.46 13.25
C GLU A 49 -11.16 -5.45 12.55
N VAL A 50 -11.05 -5.40 11.22
CA VAL A 50 -10.07 -6.20 10.49
C VAL A 50 -8.65 -5.74 10.81
N PHE A 51 -8.39 -4.43 10.87
CA PHE A 51 -7.08 -3.91 11.27
C PHE A 51 -6.74 -4.25 12.73
N THR A 52 -7.72 -4.24 13.63
CA THR A 52 -7.54 -4.69 15.02
C THR A 52 -7.14 -6.17 15.05
N LEU A 53 -7.88 -7.04 14.34
CA LEU A 53 -7.55 -8.46 14.21
C LEU A 53 -6.15 -8.70 13.64
N LEU A 54 -5.78 -7.98 12.59
CA LEU A 54 -4.44 -8.07 11.99
C LEU A 54 -3.35 -7.62 12.96
N SER A 55 -3.61 -6.59 13.78
CA SER A 55 -2.68 -6.15 14.83
C SER A 55 -2.50 -7.23 15.91
N GLU A 56 -3.60 -7.80 16.42
CA GLU A 56 -3.59 -8.88 17.41
C GLU A 56 -2.86 -10.14 16.90
N ALA A 57 -2.93 -10.39 15.58
CA ALA A 57 -2.18 -11.44 14.90
C ALA A 57 -0.72 -11.08 14.60
N GLY A 58 -0.23 -9.88 14.97
CA GLY A 58 1.13 -9.40 14.72
C GLY A 58 1.41 -9.04 13.26
N LEU A 59 0.38 -8.88 12.42
CA LEU A 59 0.54 -8.69 10.97
C LEU A 59 0.82 -7.24 10.56
N LEU A 60 0.59 -6.25 11.43
CA LEU A 60 0.86 -4.84 11.13
C LEU A 60 2.34 -4.49 11.21
N GLY A 61 3.09 -5.17 12.08
CA GLY A 61 4.51 -4.93 12.33
C GLY A 61 5.46 -5.92 11.64
N LEU A 62 5.00 -6.75 10.70
CA LEU A 62 5.78 -7.88 10.14
C LEU A 62 7.22 -7.56 9.74
N PRO A 63 7.54 -6.47 8.97
CA PRO A 63 8.89 -6.23 8.48
C PRO A 63 9.78 -5.45 9.45
N TYR A 64 9.31 -5.23 10.68
CA TYR A 64 10.04 -4.49 11.72
C TYR A 64 10.60 -5.41 12.79
N GLY A 65 11.67 -4.95 13.47
CA GLY A 65 12.39 -5.73 14.48
C GLY A 65 11.53 -6.07 15.71
N SER A 66 11.74 -7.26 16.24
CA SER A 66 11.03 -7.80 17.42
C SER A 66 11.31 -7.02 18.71
N ALA A 67 12.43 -6.30 18.79
CA ALA A 67 12.77 -5.47 19.95
C ALA A 67 11.69 -4.45 20.34
N HIS A 68 10.84 -4.04 19.37
CA HIS A 68 9.73 -3.11 19.56
C HIS A 68 8.36 -3.71 19.18
N GLY A 69 8.25 -5.04 19.18
CA GLY A 69 6.97 -5.72 18.89
C GLY A 69 6.71 -5.97 17.40
N GLY A 70 7.72 -5.84 16.54
CA GLY A 70 7.65 -6.26 15.13
C GLY A 70 7.79 -7.77 14.95
N GLY A 71 7.54 -8.25 13.73
CA GLY A 71 7.53 -9.68 13.42
C GLY A 71 8.88 -10.24 12.94
N ASP A 72 9.92 -9.43 12.77
CA ASP A 72 11.24 -9.82 12.20
C ASP A 72 11.16 -10.62 10.88
N GLN A 73 10.08 -10.47 10.12
CA GLN A 73 9.93 -11.20 8.88
C GLN A 73 10.70 -10.54 7.73
N PRO A 74 11.34 -11.32 6.87
CA PRO A 74 11.93 -10.81 5.63
C PRO A 74 10.89 -10.01 4.82
N TYR A 75 11.34 -8.98 4.14
CA TYR A 75 10.42 -8.12 3.37
C TYR A 75 9.72 -8.88 2.24
N GLU A 76 10.39 -9.88 1.66
CA GLU A 76 9.77 -10.78 0.68
C GLU A 76 8.58 -11.57 1.25
N VAL A 77 8.59 -11.90 2.55
CA VAL A 77 7.47 -12.58 3.23
C VAL A 77 6.33 -11.59 3.47
N TYR A 78 6.65 -10.41 4.00
CA TYR A 78 5.68 -9.32 4.20
C TYR A 78 4.94 -8.96 2.91
N LEU A 79 5.64 -8.84 1.80
CA LEU A 79 5.02 -8.52 0.51
C LEU A 79 4.08 -9.63 0.02
N GLN A 80 4.39 -10.89 0.27
CA GLN A 80 3.51 -12.01 -0.07
C GLN A 80 2.25 -12.03 0.81
N VAL A 81 2.36 -11.58 2.09
CA VAL A 81 1.20 -11.35 2.95
C VAL A 81 0.32 -10.21 2.40
N LEU A 82 0.92 -9.11 1.97
CA LEU A 82 0.16 -8.01 1.32
C LEU A 82 -0.56 -8.47 0.06
N GLU A 83 0.06 -9.34 -0.74
CA GLU A 83 -0.56 -9.90 -1.94
C GLU A 83 -1.82 -10.72 -1.59
N GLU A 84 -1.78 -11.57 -0.54
CA GLU A 84 -2.95 -12.34 -0.07
C GLU A 84 -4.08 -11.42 0.43
N LEU A 85 -3.74 -10.40 1.23
CA LEU A 85 -4.72 -9.45 1.75
C LEU A 85 -5.37 -8.63 0.63
N ALA A 86 -4.58 -8.14 -0.31
CA ALA A 86 -5.06 -7.32 -1.41
C ALA A 86 -5.89 -8.12 -2.44
N ALA A 87 -5.59 -9.40 -2.63
CA ALA A 87 -6.39 -10.30 -3.47
C ALA A 87 -7.84 -10.42 -2.95
N ALA A 88 -8.01 -10.46 -1.63
CA ALA A 88 -9.34 -10.50 -1.01
C ALA A 88 -10.01 -9.12 -0.99
N ARG A 89 -9.27 -8.10 -0.54
CA ARG A 89 -9.76 -6.72 -0.44
C ARG A 89 -8.60 -5.72 -0.48
N LEU A 90 -8.51 -4.95 -1.57
CA LEU A 90 -7.42 -3.98 -1.75
C LEU A 90 -7.35 -2.95 -0.61
N THR A 91 -8.50 -2.51 -0.08
CA THR A 91 -8.58 -1.61 1.09
C THR A 91 -7.77 -2.11 2.28
N VAL A 92 -7.77 -3.41 2.54
CA VAL A 92 -7.01 -4.02 3.66
C VAL A 92 -5.53 -4.12 3.31
N GLY A 93 -5.17 -4.70 2.16
CA GLY A 93 -3.77 -4.86 1.77
C GLY A 93 -3.03 -3.52 1.65
N LEU A 94 -3.66 -2.54 0.97
CA LEU A 94 -3.09 -1.19 0.85
C LEU A 94 -3.06 -0.47 2.20
N GLY A 95 -4.08 -0.66 3.05
CA GLY A 95 -4.11 -0.07 4.39
C GLY A 95 -2.94 -0.55 5.27
N VAL A 96 -2.63 -1.86 5.25
CA VAL A 96 -1.44 -2.41 5.94
C VAL A 96 -0.14 -1.84 5.35
N SER A 97 -0.05 -1.70 4.02
CA SER A 97 1.11 -1.08 3.37
C SER A 97 1.31 0.37 3.80
N VAL A 98 0.26 1.18 3.83
CA VAL A 98 0.32 2.59 4.27
C VAL A 98 0.64 2.71 5.76
N HIS A 99 0.09 1.82 6.59
CA HIS A 99 0.46 1.76 8.01
C HIS A 99 1.96 1.48 8.19
N SER A 100 2.49 0.47 7.49
CA SER A 100 3.94 0.18 7.50
C SER A 100 4.76 1.39 7.01
N LEU A 101 4.32 2.07 5.94
CA LEU A 101 4.94 3.31 5.46
C LEU A 101 4.98 4.41 6.54
N ALA A 102 3.90 4.56 7.32
CA ALA A 102 3.82 5.52 8.42
C ALA A 102 4.77 5.17 9.59
N CYS A 103 5.03 3.89 9.84
CA CYS A 103 5.99 3.45 10.86
C CYS A 103 7.46 3.66 10.45
N HIS A 104 7.75 3.69 9.15
CA HIS A 104 9.11 3.69 8.60
C HIS A 104 10.00 4.81 9.15
N ALA A 105 9.48 6.03 9.23
CA ALA A 105 10.25 7.18 9.68
C ALA A 105 10.77 6.96 11.11
N LEU A 106 9.88 6.59 12.03
CA LEU A 106 10.25 6.39 13.43
C LEU A 106 11.17 5.17 13.60
N ALA A 107 10.86 4.06 12.92
CA ALA A 107 11.64 2.84 13.02
C ALA A 107 13.07 2.98 12.49
N GLY A 108 13.28 3.79 11.45
CA GLY A 108 14.59 3.95 10.82
C GLY A 108 15.39 5.15 11.30
N TYR A 109 14.72 6.19 11.85
CA TYR A 109 15.36 7.49 12.10
C TYR A 109 15.00 8.09 13.48
N GLY A 110 14.14 7.44 14.25
CA GLY A 110 13.87 7.83 15.64
C GLY A 110 15.03 7.51 16.55
N THR A 111 15.17 8.25 17.64
CA THR A 111 16.07 7.89 18.73
C THR A 111 15.59 6.64 19.45
N ASP A 112 16.48 5.95 20.18
CA ASP A 112 16.11 4.76 20.97
C ASP A 112 14.96 5.06 21.94
N ALA A 113 14.95 6.26 22.54
CA ALA A 113 13.88 6.69 23.44
C ALA A 113 12.53 6.85 22.70
N GLN A 114 12.53 7.47 21.53
CA GLN A 114 11.33 7.61 20.69
C GLN A 114 10.82 6.25 20.21
N GLN A 115 11.71 5.38 19.76
CA GLN A 115 11.36 4.03 19.32
C GLN A 115 10.74 3.22 20.46
N ALA A 116 11.37 3.20 21.63
CA ALA A 116 10.87 2.50 22.81
C ALA A 116 9.52 3.04 23.30
N ALA A 117 9.29 4.35 23.17
CA ALA A 117 8.05 4.98 23.62
C ALA A 117 6.86 4.73 22.68
N HIS A 118 7.09 4.63 21.36
CA HIS A 118 5.99 4.68 20.39
C HIS A 118 5.85 3.44 19.50
N LEU A 119 6.96 2.80 19.08
CA LEU A 119 6.88 1.67 18.15
C LEU A 119 6.05 0.48 18.66
N PRO A 120 6.11 0.07 19.95
CA PRO A 120 5.30 -1.05 20.42
C PRO A 120 3.79 -0.86 20.16
N ALA A 121 3.28 0.33 20.44
CA ALA A 121 1.88 0.65 20.19
C ALA A 121 1.55 0.71 18.68
N MET A 122 2.49 1.17 17.86
CA MET A 122 2.33 1.25 16.40
C MET A 122 2.42 -0.11 15.71
N LEU A 123 3.30 -1.01 16.15
CA LEU A 123 3.58 -2.28 15.46
C LEU A 123 2.65 -3.43 15.91
N SER A 124 2.26 -3.47 17.18
CA SER A 124 1.47 -4.54 17.77
C SER A 124 0.38 -4.09 18.75
N GLY A 125 0.32 -2.80 19.08
CA GLY A 125 -0.62 -2.24 20.05
C GLY A 125 -1.95 -1.74 19.46
N GLY A 126 -2.25 -2.02 18.18
CA GLY A 126 -3.53 -1.69 17.55
C GLY A 126 -3.66 -0.26 17.01
N LEU A 127 -2.61 0.56 17.09
CA LEU A 127 -2.64 1.90 16.50
C LEU A 127 -2.50 1.82 14.97
N LEU A 128 -3.34 2.57 14.25
CA LEU A 128 -3.31 2.66 12.80
C LEU A 128 -2.67 3.98 12.36
N GLY A 129 -1.69 3.90 11.44
CA GLY A 129 -0.95 5.05 10.97
C GLY A 129 -1.45 5.63 9.65
N ALA A 130 -1.24 6.95 9.48
CA ALA A 130 -1.36 7.66 8.22
C ALA A 130 -0.04 8.33 7.84
N TYR A 131 0.22 8.40 6.53
CA TYR A 131 1.43 9.02 5.98
C TYR A 131 1.09 10.33 5.28
N CYS A 132 1.53 11.45 5.85
CA CYS A 132 1.09 12.81 5.50
C CYS A 132 2.18 13.58 4.75
N LEU A 133 2.43 13.24 3.48
CA LEU A 133 3.39 13.91 2.60
C LEU A 133 2.69 14.89 1.65
N SER A 134 1.76 14.40 0.83
CA SER A 134 1.13 15.14 -0.26
C SER A 134 0.27 16.30 0.22
N GLU A 135 0.17 17.34 -0.62
CA GLU A 135 -0.67 18.52 -0.40
C GLU A 135 -1.50 18.83 -1.66
N PRO A 136 -2.53 19.66 -1.58
CA PRO A 136 -3.34 20.01 -2.77
C PRO A 136 -2.50 20.52 -3.95
N ALA A 137 -1.41 21.25 -3.68
CA ALA A 137 -0.51 21.83 -4.69
C ALA A 137 0.82 21.06 -4.84
N SER A 138 1.04 19.97 -4.10
CA SER A 138 2.32 19.24 -4.05
C SER A 138 2.08 17.74 -3.93
N GLY A 139 1.96 17.07 -5.06
CA GLY A 139 1.90 15.62 -5.18
C GLY A 139 3.20 15.05 -5.73
N SER A 140 3.33 14.98 -7.06
CA SER A 140 4.56 14.49 -7.73
C SER A 140 5.79 15.36 -7.43
N ASP A 141 5.61 16.68 -7.29
CA ASP A 141 6.63 17.60 -6.81
C ASP A 141 6.58 17.72 -5.27
N ALA A 142 6.91 16.63 -4.58
CA ALA A 142 6.79 16.52 -3.13
C ALA A 142 7.74 17.48 -2.37
N ALA A 143 8.85 17.91 -2.97
CA ALA A 143 9.76 18.88 -2.36
C ALA A 143 9.16 20.30 -2.26
N SER A 144 8.07 20.59 -2.99
CA SER A 144 7.37 21.89 -2.98
C SER A 144 6.28 21.98 -1.91
N LEU A 145 6.20 21.04 -0.98
CA LEU A 145 5.23 21.10 0.12
C LEU A 145 5.35 22.41 0.94
N ARG A 146 4.20 22.89 1.44
CA ARG A 146 4.07 24.20 2.09
C ARG A 146 3.58 24.13 3.55
N THR A 147 3.06 22.99 4.03
CA THR A 147 2.76 22.79 5.45
C THR A 147 4.00 23.16 6.26
N LYS A 148 3.86 24.07 7.23
CA LYS A 148 4.95 24.62 8.03
C LYS A 148 4.94 24.01 9.43
N ALA A 149 6.11 23.81 9.99
CA ALA A 149 6.32 23.61 11.42
C ALA A 149 7.25 24.72 11.91
N VAL A 150 6.77 25.53 12.85
CA VAL A 150 7.50 26.67 13.41
C VAL A 150 7.82 26.36 14.86
N ARG A 151 9.07 26.56 15.26
CA ARG A 151 9.50 26.35 16.64
C ARG A 151 8.91 27.42 17.56
N ASP A 152 8.33 26.99 18.70
CA ASP A 152 7.78 27.84 19.74
C ASP A 152 8.19 27.30 21.11
N GLY A 153 9.30 27.80 21.63
CA GLY A 153 9.96 27.23 22.80
C GLY A 153 10.52 25.83 22.54
N ASP A 154 10.09 24.86 23.32
CA ASP A 154 10.46 23.45 23.18
C ASP A 154 9.52 22.67 22.26
N ASP A 155 8.47 23.33 21.75
CA ASP A 155 7.45 22.75 20.87
C ASP A 155 7.64 23.15 19.42
N TRP A 156 6.93 22.43 18.54
CA TRP A 156 6.69 22.76 17.16
C TRP A 156 5.20 23.00 16.91
N VAL A 157 4.89 24.06 16.19
CA VAL A 157 3.52 24.43 15.80
C VAL A 157 3.36 24.15 14.30
N ILE A 158 2.55 23.15 13.97
CA ILE A 158 2.32 22.69 12.60
C ILE A 158 1.06 23.33 12.04
N THR A 159 1.17 23.98 10.86
CA THR A 159 0.05 24.63 10.18
C THR A 159 0.11 24.36 8.69
N GLY A 160 -1.01 23.90 8.12
CA GLY A 160 -1.13 23.61 6.68
C GLY A 160 -2.21 22.59 6.37
N THR A 161 -2.19 22.08 5.15
CA THR A 161 -3.18 21.09 4.68
C THR A 161 -2.47 19.97 3.93
N LYS A 162 -2.72 18.75 4.35
CA LYS A 162 -2.32 17.53 3.65
C LYS A 162 -3.49 16.97 2.84
N ALA A 163 -3.21 16.40 1.68
CA ALA A 163 -4.23 15.89 0.77
C ALA A 163 -3.95 14.43 0.36
N TRP A 164 -5.01 13.72 0.00
CA TRP A 164 -4.94 12.32 -0.44
C TRP A 164 -4.45 11.38 0.65
N ILE A 165 -4.75 11.69 1.92
CA ILE A 165 -4.24 10.92 3.05
C ILE A 165 -5.13 9.70 3.28
N THR A 166 -4.54 8.52 3.00
CA THR A 166 -5.15 7.23 3.37
C THR A 166 -5.22 7.13 4.89
N HIS A 167 -6.32 6.60 5.41
CA HIS A 167 -6.68 6.60 6.83
C HIS A 167 -6.95 8.01 7.40
N GLY A 168 -7.05 9.05 6.57
CA GLY A 168 -7.41 10.39 7.03
C GLY A 168 -8.74 10.40 7.78
N GLY A 169 -8.71 10.83 9.03
CA GLY A 169 -9.87 10.87 9.93
C GLY A 169 -10.13 9.59 10.74
N VAL A 170 -9.37 8.50 10.48
CA VAL A 170 -9.47 7.24 11.24
C VAL A 170 -8.12 6.76 11.79
N ALA A 171 -7.03 7.44 11.43
CA ALA A 171 -5.69 7.10 11.92
C ALA A 171 -5.51 7.55 13.38
N ASP A 172 -4.79 6.73 14.15
CA ASP A 172 -4.43 7.01 15.55
C ASP A 172 -3.15 7.83 15.64
N PHE A 173 -2.30 7.80 14.60
CA PHE A 173 -1.11 8.63 14.46
C PHE A 173 -0.85 8.99 13.00
N CYS A 174 -0.16 10.11 12.81
CA CYS A 174 0.27 10.61 11.50
C CYS A 174 1.78 10.83 11.48
N THR A 175 2.47 10.29 10.47
CA THR A 175 3.82 10.73 10.12
C THR A 175 3.72 11.89 9.16
N VAL A 176 4.07 13.10 9.62
CA VAL A 176 3.84 14.36 8.92
C VAL A 176 5.15 14.95 8.43
N LEU A 177 5.25 15.27 7.14
CA LEU A 177 6.36 16.00 6.53
C LEU A 177 5.98 17.49 6.49
N ALA A 178 6.75 18.34 7.16
CA ALA A 178 6.49 19.77 7.22
C ALA A 178 7.76 20.59 6.99
N ARG A 179 7.62 21.82 6.53
CA ARG A 179 8.70 22.74 6.28
C ARG A 179 9.10 23.47 7.56
N THR A 180 10.35 23.31 7.98
CA THR A 180 10.94 23.99 9.15
C THR A 180 11.96 25.05 8.77
N GLY A 181 12.52 25.00 7.56
CA GLY A 181 13.60 25.86 7.13
C GLY A 181 13.47 26.36 5.70
N VAL A 182 14.57 26.36 4.99
CA VAL A 182 14.71 26.85 3.61
C VAL A 182 13.78 26.16 2.61
N GLU A 183 13.61 26.76 1.45
CA GLU A 183 12.88 26.13 0.34
C GLU A 183 13.59 24.86 -0.17
N GLY A 184 12.81 23.98 -0.80
CA GLY A 184 13.29 22.73 -1.36
C GLY A 184 13.41 21.59 -0.33
N ALA A 185 14.08 20.53 -0.75
CA ALA A 185 14.14 19.26 -0.02
C ALA A 185 14.78 19.38 1.38
N ARG A 186 15.82 20.20 1.52
CA ARG A 186 16.57 20.36 2.77
C ARG A 186 15.87 21.18 3.86
N GLY A 187 14.72 21.77 3.55
CA GLY A 187 13.90 22.48 4.54
C GLY A 187 12.74 21.66 5.09
N ILE A 188 12.67 20.36 4.82
CA ILE A 188 11.56 19.48 5.22
C ILE A 188 12.00 18.60 6.38
N THR A 189 11.17 18.50 7.42
CA THR A 189 11.38 17.71 8.63
C THR A 189 10.19 16.77 8.83
N ALA A 190 10.43 15.62 9.48
CA ALA A 190 9.41 14.63 9.79
C ALA A 190 8.97 14.74 11.25
N PHE A 191 7.66 14.58 11.49
CA PHE A 191 7.04 14.63 12.81
C PHE A 191 6.08 13.47 13.03
N LEU A 192 6.04 12.94 14.25
CA LEU A 192 5.01 12.02 14.72
C LEU A 192 3.90 12.82 15.40
N VAL A 193 2.72 12.86 14.79
CA VAL A 193 1.56 13.62 15.32
C VAL A 193 0.48 12.64 15.77
N PRO A 194 -0.07 12.73 17.00
CA PRO A 194 -1.23 11.95 17.41
C PRO A 194 -2.44 12.25 16.52
N GLY A 195 -3.25 11.22 16.25
CA GLY A 195 -4.45 11.38 15.42
C GLY A 195 -5.56 12.22 16.05
N ASP A 196 -5.53 12.35 17.38
CA ASP A 196 -6.44 13.15 18.20
C ASP A 196 -5.82 14.50 18.65
N ALA A 197 -4.70 14.93 18.05
CA ALA A 197 -4.04 16.19 18.42
C ALA A 197 -5.00 17.38 18.24
N GLU A 198 -5.00 18.29 19.22
CA GLU A 198 -5.77 19.53 19.12
C GLU A 198 -5.35 20.34 17.89
N GLY A 199 -6.31 20.82 17.12
CA GLY A 199 -6.08 21.53 15.85
C GLY A 199 -5.93 20.63 14.64
N LEU A 200 -5.88 19.29 14.78
CA LEU A 200 -5.90 18.36 13.66
C LEU A 200 -7.36 18.02 13.29
N ASN A 201 -7.74 18.34 12.05
CA ASN A 201 -9.10 18.13 11.57
C ASN A 201 -9.08 17.40 10.22
N ALA A 202 -9.92 16.38 10.08
CA ALA A 202 -10.10 15.68 8.81
C ALA A 202 -11.31 16.25 8.06
N ALA A 203 -11.15 16.50 6.76
CA ALA A 203 -12.28 16.75 5.87
C ALA A 203 -13.10 15.48 5.61
N LEU A 204 -14.26 15.61 4.99
CA LEU A 204 -15.02 14.45 4.52
C LEU A 204 -14.16 13.65 3.52
N PRO A 205 -14.21 12.31 3.57
CA PRO A 205 -13.48 11.47 2.63
C PRO A 205 -13.87 11.76 1.18
N GLU A 206 -12.87 11.66 0.30
CA GLU A 206 -13.06 11.84 -1.14
C GLU A 206 -13.98 10.75 -1.73
N LYS A 207 -14.86 11.16 -2.64
CA LYS A 207 -15.67 10.22 -3.43
C LYS A 207 -14.81 9.65 -4.56
N LYS A 208 -14.58 8.34 -4.54
CA LYS A 208 -13.61 7.67 -5.40
C LYS A 208 -14.26 6.67 -6.37
N MET A 209 -13.54 6.34 -7.44
CA MET A 209 -13.90 5.31 -8.41
C MET A 209 -13.96 3.91 -7.79
N GLY A 210 -13.03 3.58 -6.90
CA GLY A 210 -12.90 2.32 -6.16
C GLY A 210 -12.28 2.57 -4.79
N MET A 211 -12.10 1.49 -4.02
CA MET A 211 -11.64 1.57 -2.63
C MET A 211 -12.53 2.51 -1.81
N LYS A 212 -13.83 2.38 -1.96
CA LYS A 212 -14.81 3.23 -1.24
C LYS A 212 -14.67 3.06 0.28
N GLY A 213 -14.38 1.84 0.74
CA GLY A 213 -14.15 1.51 2.14
C GLY A 213 -12.83 2.02 2.72
N SER A 214 -11.90 2.59 1.91
CA SER A 214 -10.66 3.19 2.38
C SER A 214 -10.82 4.71 2.49
N PRO A 215 -10.96 5.31 3.67
CA PRO A 215 -11.06 6.75 3.79
C PRO A 215 -9.77 7.41 3.28
N THR A 216 -9.94 8.32 2.34
CA THR A 216 -8.88 9.16 1.79
C THR A 216 -9.34 10.59 1.95
N ALA A 217 -8.69 11.38 2.80
CA ALA A 217 -9.18 12.71 3.16
C ALA A 217 -8.08 13.76 3.12
N GLN A 218 -8.47 15.02 3.12
CA GLN A 218 -7.59 16.12 3.48
C GLN A 218 -7.51 16.21 5.01
N LEU A 219 -6.30 16.47 5.51
CA LEU A 219 -6.05 16.75 6.92
C LEU A 219 -5.60 18.20 7.07
N HIS A 220 -6.34 18.96 7.89
CA HIS A 220 -6.05 20.35 8.20
C HIS A 220 -5.35 20.44 9.54
N PHE A 221 -4.18 21.05 9.55
CA PHE A 221 -3.36 21.33 10.75
C PHE A 221 -3.52 22.82 11.06
N ASP A 222 -4.27 23.14 12.12
CA ASP A 222 -4.53 24.50 12.57
C ASP A 222 -3.81 24.75 13.89
N GLY A 223 -2.51 25.05 13.79
CA GLY A 223 -1.66 25.28 14.95
C GLY A 223 -1.43 24.04 15.80
N VAL A 224 -1.36 22.85 15.21
CA VAL A 224 -1.13 21.60 15.94
C VAL A 224 0.22 21.63 16.65
N ARG A 225 0.22 21.48 17.98
CA ARG A 225 1.43 21.48 18.82
C ARG A 225 1.93 20.07 19.05
N VAL A 226 3.23 19.89 18.84
CA VAL A 226 3.97 18.66 19.21
C VAL A 226 5.31 19.04 19.85
N GLY A 227 5.74 18.30 20.87
CA GLY A 227 7.05 18.49 21.48
C GLY A 227 8.20 18.12 20.53
N ASP A 228 9.42 18.59 20.83
CA ASP A 228 10.61 18.24 20.06
C ASP A 228 10.94 16.74 20.13
N ASP A 229 10.46 16.05 21.15
CA ASP A 229 10.51 14.59 21.28
C ASP A 229 9.72 13.83 20.21
N ARG A 230 8.85 14.53 19.46
CA ARG A 230 8.11 13.98 18.32
C ARG A 230 8.69 14.35 16.95
N ARG A 231 9.78 15.11 16.90
CA ARG A 231 10.56 15.33 15.69
C ARG A 231 11.38 14.08 15.38
N ILE A 232 11.22 13.53 14.20
CA ILE A 232 11.90 12.30 13.76
C ILE A 232 13.12 12.69 12.92
N GLY A 233 14.29 12.17 13.29
CA GLY A 233 15.57 12.50 12.65
C GLY A 233 16.00 13.96 12.90
N GLU A 234 16.94 14.44 12.12
CA GLU A 234 17.44 15.82 12.20
C GLU A 234 16.52 16.80 11.43
N GLU A 235 16.53 18.07 11.85
CA GLU A 235 15.85 19.12 11.10
C GLU A 235 16.39 19.21 9.67
N GLY A 236 15.49 19.27 8.69
CA GLY A 236 15.83 19.25 7.27
C GLY A 236 16.10 17.86 6.67
N GLN A 237 16.07 16.78 7.45
CA GLN A 237 16.27 15.41 6.98
C GLN A 237 14.98 14.76 6.46
N GLY A 238 13.81 15.36 6.71
CA GLY A 238 12.50 14.76 6.45
C GLY A 238 12.28 14.32 5.00
N PHE A 239 12.82 15.03 4.00
CA PHE A 239 12.66 14.62 2.61
C PHE A 239 13.45 13.35 2.26
N ALA A 240 14.66 13.18 2.81
CA ALA A 240 15.43 11.95 2.65
C ALA A 240 14.70 10.76 3.33
N ILE A 241 14.17 10.97 4.54
CA ILE A 241 13.32 10.00 5.24
C ILE A 241 12.11 9.64 4.38
N ALA A 242 11.43 10.63 3.79
CA ALA A 242 10.28 10.39 2.93
C ALA A 242 10.60 9.55 1.71
N LEU A 243 11.73 9.80 1.04
CA LEU A 243 12.12 9.04 -0.14
C LEU A 243 12.49 7.59 0.21
N SER A 244 13.18 7.36 1.33
CA SER A 244 13.51 5.99 1.79
C SER A 244 12.25 5.20 2.15
N ALA A 245 11.26 5.84 2.76
CA ALA A 245 9.95 5.24 3.03
C ALA A 245 9.24 4.84 1.74
N LEU A 246 9.20 5.74 0.75
CA LEU A 246 8.55 5.50 -0.54
C LEU A 246 9.22 4.37 -1.35
N ASP A 247 10.54 4.16 -1.25
CA ASP A 247 11.19 3.05 -1.92
C ASP A 247 10.65 1.68 -1.42
N SER A 248 10.44 1.56 -0.12
CA SER A 248 9.80 0.37 0.48
C SER A 248 8.30 0.31 0.16
N GLY A 249 7.58 1.43 0.26
CA GLY A 249 6.15 1.51 -0.04
C GLY A 249 5.81 1.11 -1.48
N ARG A 250 6.65 1.49 -2.47
CA ARG A 250 6.48 1.06 -3.88
C ARG A 250 6.40 -0.45 -4.04
N LEU A 251 7.16 -1.20 -3.23
CA LEU A 251 7.08 -2.66 -3.22
C LEU A 251 5.76 -3.16 -2.64
N GLY A 252 5.24 -2.50 -1.59
CA GLY A 252 3.91 -2.78 -1.05
C GLY A 252 2.81 -2.57 -2.09
N ILE A 253 2.87 -1.45 -2.84
CA ILE A 253 1.93 -1.20 -3.96
C ILE A 253 2.08 -2.24 -5.07
N ALA A 254 3.30 -2.66 -5.41
CA ALA A 254 3.54 -3.70 -6.42
C ALA A 254 2.91 -5.04 -6.00
N ALA A 255 3.09 -5.45 -4.75
CA ALA A 255 2.51 -6.68 -4.20
C ALA A 255 0.98 -6.62 -4.19
N CYS A 256 0.38 -5.51 -3.72
CA CYS A 256 -1.07 -5.29 -3.76
C CYS A 256 -1.61 -5.37 -5.20
N ALA A 257 -0.91 -4.79 -6.17
CA ALA A 257 -1.30 -4.83 -7.58
C ALA A 257 -1.34 -6.27 -8.14
N ILE A 258 -0.34 -7.07 -7.79
CA ILE A 258 -0.30 -8.49 -8.19
C ILE A 258 -1.40 -9.28 -7.48
N GLY A 259 -1.71 -8.99 -6.22
CA GLY A 259 -2.84 -9.61 -5.53
C GLY A 259 -4.19 -9.35 -6.22
N VAL A 260 -4.47 -8.10 -6.57
CA VAL A 260 -5.68 -7.72 -7.32
C VAL A 260 -5.72 -8.39 -8.70
N ALA A 261 -4.59 -8.43 -9.41
CA ALA A 261 -4.49 -9.10 -10.71
C ALA A 261 -4.72 -10.61 -10.60
N GLN A 262 -4.17 -11.26 -9.56
CA GLN A 262 -4.38 -12.69 -9.31
C GLN A 262 -5.85 -13.00 -9.05
N ALA A 263 -6.51 -12.23 -8.19
CA ALA A 263 -7.94 -12.40 -7.93
C ALA A 263 -8.79 -12.26 -9.21
N ALA A 264 -8.44 -11.31 -10.07
CA ALA A 264 -9.13 -11.13 -11.35
C ALA A 264 -8.90 -12.30 -12.32
N LEU A 265 -7.68 -12.85 -12.38
CA LEU A 265 -7.37 -14.03 -13.19
C LEU A 265 -8.12 -15.26 -12.66
N ASP A 266 -8.11 -15.48 -11.34
CA ASP A 266 -8.78 -16.64 -10.72
C ASP A 266 -10.28 -16.64 -11.03
N GLU A 267 -10.92 -15.48 -10.94
CA GLU A 267 -12.33 -15.33 -11.31
C GLU A 267 -12.56 -15.55 -12.81
N ALA A 268 -11.70 -15.00 -13.67
CA ALA A 268 -11.78 -15.17 -15.11
C ALA A 268 -11.63 -16.65 -15.51
N VAL A 269 -10.69 -17.38 -14.91
CA VAL A 269 -10.48 -18.82 -15.14
C VAL A 269 -11.68 -19.62 -14.68
N ARG A 270 -12.19 -19.36 -13.47
CA ARG A 270 -13.38 -20.02 -12.92
C ARG A 270 -14.57 -19.85 -13.85
N TYR A 271 -14.87 -18.60 -14.22
CA TYR A 271 -15.97 -18.28 -15.10
C TYR A 271 -15.82 -18.92 -16.49
N ALA A 272 -14.64 -18.83 -17.11
CA ALA A 272 -14.39 -19.38 -18.44
C ALA A 272 -14.52 -20.91 -18.48
N THR A 273 -14.21 -21.60 -17.38
CA THR A 273 -14.33 -23.05 -17.25
C THR A 273 -15.80 -23.49 -17.12
N ASP A 274 -16.61 -22.73 -16.40
CA ASP A 274 -18.03 -23.06 -16.15
C ASP A 274 -18.96 -22.58 -17.27
N ARG A 275 -18.70 -21.39 -17.82
CA ARG A 275 -19.55 -20.76 -18.85
C ARG A 275 -19.47 -21.52 -20.19
N ARG A 276 -20.62 -21.91 -20.74
CA ARG A 276 -20.70 -22.62 -22.02
C ARG A 276 -21.32 -21.75 -23.06
N GLN A 277 -20.73 -21.73 -24.26
CA GLN A 277 -21.26 -21.17 -25.48
C GLN A 277 -20.83 -22.03 -26.66
N PHE A 278 -21.63 -22.06 -27.73
CA PHE A 278 -21.39 -22.91 -28.90
C PHE A 278 -21.14 -24.39 -28.51
N GLY A 279 -21.87 -24.88 -27.50
CA GLY A 279 -21.86 -26.27 -27.04
C GLY A 279 -20.68 -26.69 -26.11
N ARG A 280 -19.75 -25.80 -25.79
CA ARG A 280 -18.54 -26.11 -24.97
C ARG A 280 -18.20 -24.99 -23.98
N PRO A 281 -17.38 -25.24 -22.96
CA PRO A 281 -16.83 -24.20 -22.12
C PRO A 281 -16.14 -23.11 -22.95
N ILE A 282 -16.25 -21.83 -22.51
CA ILE A 282 -15.58 -20.75 -23.27
C ILE A 282 -14.06 -20.83 -23.12
N ALA A 283 -13.54 -21.46 -22.06
CA ALA A 283 -12.13 -21.80 -21.91
C ALA A 283 -11.56 -22.68 -23.03
N ASP A 284 -12.41 -23.39 -23.83
CA ASP A 284 -11.95 -24.22 -24.95
C ASP A 284 -11.65 -23.41 -26.21
N PHE A 285 -12.04 -22.13 -26.26
CA PHE A 285 -11.70 -21.27 -27.39
C PHE A 285 -10.27 -20.75 -27.29
N GLN A 286 -9.49 -20.96 -28.37
CA GLN A 286 -8.04 -20.65 -28.36
C GLN A 286 -7.75 -19.20 -28.03
N GLY A 287 -8.54 -18.24 -28.52
CA GLY A 287 -8.35 -16.82 -28.23
C GLY A 287 -8.46 -16.49 -26.74
N LEU A 288 -9.42 -17.11 -26.02
CA LEU A 288 -9.54 -16.94 -24.57
C LEU A 288 -8.41 -17.64 -23.80
N ARG A 289 -7.97 -18.82 -24.26
CA ARG A 289 -6.81 -19.49 -23.66
C ARG A 289 -5.54 -18.64 -23.74
N PHE A 290 -5.32 -17.98 -24.86
CA PHE A 290 -4.17 -17.08 -25.01
C PHE A 290 -4.27 -15.87 -24.06
N MET A 291 -5.46 -15.27 -23.97
CA MET A 291 -5.71 -14.16 -23.03
C MET A 291 -5.41 -14.57 -21.58
N LEU A 292 -5.93 -15.71 -21.13
CA LEU A 292 -5.65 -16.23 -19.77
C LEU A 292 -4.17 -16.53 -19.54
N ALA A 293 -3.46 -17.06 -20.56
CA ALA A 293 -2.03 -17.32 -20.48
C ALA A 293 -1.20 -16.01 -20.39
N ASP A 294 -1.58 -14.98 -21.14
CA ASP A 294 -0.95 -13.67 -21.10
C ASP A 294 -1.17 -12.98 -19.72
N MET A 295 -2.39 -13.08 -19.17
CA MET A 295 -2.70 -12.59 -17.82
C MET A 295 -1.82 -13.27 -16.77
N ALA A 296 -1.74 -14.61 -16.78
CA ALA A 296 -0.90 -15.38 -15.86
C ALA A 296 0.57 -15.02 -15.99
N THR A 297 1.08 -14.89 -17.22
CA THR A 297 2.48 -14.52 -17.48
C THR A 297 2.83 -13.14 -16.91
N GLN A 298 1.95 -12.15 -17.07
CA GLN A 298 2.15 -10.81 -16.51
C GLN A 298 2.17 -10.81 -14.98
N ILE A 299 1.32 -11.61 -14.34
CA ILE A 299 1.28 -11.77 -12.87
C ILE A 299 2.57 -12.37 -12.37
N GLU A 300 3.03 -13.48 -12.96
CA GLU A 300 4.28 -14.15 -12.55
C GLU A 300 5.52 -13.27 -12.77
N ALA A 301 5.58 -12.55 -13.90
CA ALA A 301 6.66 -11.60 -14.16
C ALA A 301 6.68 -10.47 -13.11
N GLY A 302 5.52 -9.92 -12.75
CA GLY A 302 5.39 -8.90 -11.72
C GLY A 302 5.79 -9.40 -10.33
N ARG A 303 5.36 -10.64 -9.98
CA ARG A 303 5.74 -11.29 -8.72
C ARG A 303 7.26 -11.48 -8.61
N ALA A 304 7.89 -11.95 -9.68
CA ALA A 304 9.34 -12.08 -9.74
C ALA A 304 10.07 -10.74 -9.53
N LEU A 305 9.58 -9.65 -10.14
CA LEU A 305 10.18 -8.31 -10.01
C LEU A 305 10.12 -7.76 -8.59
N TYR A 306 8.96 -7.83 -7.92
CA TYR A 306 8.88 -7.28 -6.56
C TYR A 306 9.62 -8.15 -5.54
N LEU A 307 9.64 -9.48 -5.71
CA LEU A 307 10.40 -10.38 -4.83
C LEU A 307 11.91 -10.18 -4.96
N GLU A 308 12.42 -9.97 -6.17
CA GLU A 308 13.83 -9.65 -6.36
C GLU A 308 14.21 -8.34 -5.68
N ALA A 309 13.40 -7.29 -5.83
CA ALA A 309 13.64 -6.02 -5.16
C ALA A 309 13.55 -6.11 -3.62
N ALA A 310 12.66 -6.98 -3.10
CA ALA A 310 12.55 -7.25 -1.67
C ALA A 310 13.82 -7.93 -1.13
N ARG A 311 14.36 -8.91 -1.85
CA ARG A 311 15.60 -9.62 -1.48
C ARG A 311 16.82 -8.70 -1.48
N LEU A 312 16.94 -7.79 -2.45
CA LEU A 312 17.97 -6.75 -2.43
C LEU A 312 17.87 -5.88 -1.18
N ARG A 313 16.64 -5.45 -0.82
CA ARG A 313 16.39 -4.70 0.40
C ARG A 313 16.79 -5.49 1.66
N ASP A 314 16.41 -6.75 1.76
CA ASP A 314 16.74 -7.62 2.91
C ASP A 314 18.25 -7.89 3.01
N ALA A 315 18.96 -7.88 1.89
CA ALA A 315 20.42 -7.98 1.82
C ALA A 315 21.14 -6.65 2.12
N GLY A 316 20.40 -5.55 2.34
CA GLY A 316 21.00 -4.21 2.53
C GLY A 316 21.57 -3.59 1.25
N GLU A 317 21.22 -4.14 0.08
CA GLU A 317 21.68 -3.67 -1.22
C GLU A 317 20.80 -2.52 -1.76
N PRO A 318 21.33 -1.64 -2.63
CA PRO A 318 20.52 -0.61 -3.29
C PRO A 318 19.40 -1.20 -4.13
N PHE A 319 18.15 -0.88 -3.82
CA PHE A 319 16.95 -1.43 -4.46
C PHE A 319 15.98 -0.40 -5.07
N SER A 320 16.24 0.90 -4.93
CA SER A 320 15.32 1.97 -5.36
C SER A 320 14.92 1.86 -6.84
N ARG A 321 15.87 1.54 -7.74
CA ARG A 321 15.60 1.33 -9.16
C ARG A 321 14.68 0.13 -9.38
N GLN A 322 14.97 -0.99 -8.73
CA GLN A 322 14.19 -2.22 -8.84
C GLN A 322 12.79 -2.04 -8.25
N ALA A 323 12.66 -1.32 -7.13
CA ALA A 323 11.35 -0.96 -6.56
C ALA A 323 10.52 -0.11 -7.52
N ALA A 324 11.13 0.88 -8.18
CA ALA A 324 10.44 1.68 -9.20
C ALA A 324 10.02 0.84 -10.42
N MET A 325 10.87 -0.09 -10.88
CA MET A 325 10.55 -1.03 -11.97
C MET A 325 9.41 -1.98 -11.59
N ALA A 326 9.45 -2.55 -10.38
CA ALA A 326 8.42 -3.44 -9.87
C ALA A 326 7.07 -2.73 -9.77
N LYS A 327 7.03 -1.53 -9.15
CA LYS A 327 5.80 -0.75 -9.03
C LYS A 327 5.22 -0.40 -10.40
N LEU A 328 6.04 0.10 -11.32
CA LEU A 328 5.62 0.45 -12.67
C LEU A 328 5.02 -0.75 -13.40
N PHE A 329 5.74 -1.87 -13.45
CA PHE A 329 5.31 -3.06 -14.16
C PHE A 329 4.07 -3.68 -13.54
N CYS A 330 4.06 -3.92 -12.22
CA CYS A 330 2.97 -4.60 -11.52
C CYS A 330 1.65 -3.84 -11.63
N THR A 331 1.67 -2.50 -11.49
CA THR A 331 0.45 -1.70 -11.57
C THR A 331 -0.07 -1.54 -12.99
N ASP A 332 0.80 -1.48 -14.00
CA ASP A 332 0.40 -1.50 -15.42
C ASP A 332 -0.14 -2.89 -15.81
N ALA A 333 0.47 -3.97 -15.31
CA ALA A 333 -0.02 -5.34 -15.50
C ALA A 333 -1.40 -5.54 -14.83
N ALA A 334 -1.56 -5.12 -13.59
CA ALA A 334 -2.84 -5.24 -12.88
C ALA A 334 -3.97 -4.54 -13.62
N MET A 335 -3.74 -3.35 -14.17
CA MET A 335 -4.75 -2.64 -14.96
C MET A 335 -5.12 -3.40 -16.23
N ARG A 336 -4.17 -4.03 -16.93
CA ARG A 336 -4.43 -4.87 -18.11
C ARG A 336 -5.18 -6.13 -17.73
N VAL A 337 -4.68 -6.88 -16.75
CA VAL A 337 -5.26 -8.15 -16.31
C VAL A 337 -6.69 -7.97 -15.81
N THR A 338 -6.98 -6.95 -15.02
CA THR A 338 -8.34 -6.70 -14.54
C THR A 338 -9.28 -6.27 -15.66
N THR A 339 -8.82 -5.52 -16.66
CA THR A 339 -9.57 -5.17 -17.86
C THR A 339 -9.88 -6.42 -18.70
N ASP A 340 -8.90 -7.30 -18.91
CA ASP A 340 -9.05 -8.55 -19.63
C ASP A 340 -10.01 -9.52 -18.90
N ALA A 341 -9.98 -9.54 -17.55
CA ALA A 341 -10.93 -10.32 -16.76
C ALA A 341 -12.38 -9.88 -16.99
N VAL A 342 -12.65 -8.57 -17.01
CA VAL A 342 -13.96 -8.03 -17.39
C VAL A 342 -14.35 -8.51 -18.79
N GLN A 343 -13.43 -8.47 -19.75
CA GLN A 343 -13.67 -8.92 -21.12
C GLN A 343 -13.96 -10.42 -21.19
N VAL A 344 -13.25 -11.26 -20.44
CA VAL A 344 -13.50 -12.73 -20.37
C VAL A 344 -14.91 -13.03 -19.88
N LEU A 345 -15.41 -12.30 -18.88
CA LEU A 345 -16.77 -12.48 -18.38
C LEU A 345 -17.85 -11.87 -19.31
N GLY A 346 -17.46 -10.99 -20.23
CA GLY A 346 -18.37 -10.33 -21.16
C GLY A 346 -19.40 -9.46 -20.42
N GLY A 347 -20.68 -9.57 -20.77
CA GLY A 347 -21.75 -8.77 -20.13
C GLY A 347 -21.80 -8.92 -18.60
N TYR A 348 -21.54 -10.09 -18.08
CA TYR A 348 -21.49 -10.33 -16.64
C TYR A 348 -20.29 -9.65 -15.95
N GLY A 349 -19.17 -9.47 -16.65
CA GLY A 349 -18.03 -8.71 -16.14
C GLY A 349 -18.31 -7.22 -15.97
N TYR A 350 -19.38 -6.71 -16.59
CA TYR A 350 -19.80 -5.30 -16.49
C TYR A 350 -20.89 -5.06 -15.42
N THR A 351 -21.36 -6.13 -14.77
CA THR A 351 -22.38 -6.06 -13.70
C THR A 351 -21.72 -6.17 -12.31
N LEU A 352 -22.41 -5.72 -11.28
CA LEU A 352 -21.95 -5.80 -9.90
C LEU A 352 -22.05 -7.22 -9.29
N ASP A 353 -22.60 -8.19 -10.04
CA ASP A 353 -22.75 -9.57 -9.60
C ASP A 353 -21.41 -10.34 -9.52
N PHE A 354 -20.39 -9.82 -10.20
CA PHE A 354 -19.03 -10.39 -10.25
C PHE A 354 -17.97 -9.38 -9.82
N PRO A 355 -16.91 -9.82 -9.14
CA PRO A 355 -15.94 -8.92 -8.53
C PRO A 355 -15.00 -8.21 -9.54
N VAL A 356 -14.96 -8.64 -10.81
CA VAL A 356 -13.95 -8.18 -11.79
C VAL A 356 -14.07 -6.70 -12.11
N GLU A 357 -15.28 -6.14 -12.14
CA GLU A 357 -15.50 -4.70 -12.35
C GLU A 357 -14.94 -3.88 -11.18
N ARG A 358 -15.14 -4.35 -9.94
CA ARG A 358 -14.58 -3.73 -8.74
C ARG A 358 -13.05 -3.78 -8.77
N LEU A 359 -12.48 -4.96 -9.05
CA LEU A 359 -11.02 -5.14 -9.13
C LEU A 359 -10.39 -4.22 -10.18
N MET A 360 -11.06 -4.01 -11.34
CA MET A 360 -10.62 -3.07 -12.37
C MET A 360 -10.63 -1.62 -11.87
N ARG A 361 -11.70 -1.18 -11.21
CA ARG A 361 -11.80 0.18 -10.66
C ARG A 361 -10.75 0.43 -9.58
N GLU A 362 -10.51 -0.55 -8.72
CA GLU A 362 -9.51 -0.51 -7.64
C GLU A 362 -8.08 -0.53 -8.19
N ALA A 363 -7.79 -1.34 -9.21
CA ALA A 363 -6.46 -1.41 -9.81
C ALA A 363 -5.97 -0.04 -10.33
N LYS A 364 -6.88 0.83 -10.77
CA LYS A 364 -6.51 2.13 -11.35
C LYS A 364 -5.74 3.02 -10.40
N VAL A 365 -6.10 3.06 -9.12
CA VAL A 365 -5.42 3.93 -8.14
C VAL A 365 -3.96 3.55 -7.93
N LEU A 366 -3.62 2.27 -8.09
CA LEU A 366 -2.26 1.76 -7.90
C LEU A 366 -1.25 2.34 -8.90
N GLN A 367 -1.69 2.77 -10.09
CA GLN A 367 -0.83 3.49 -11.04
C GLN A 367 -0.52 4.93 -10.60
N ILE A 368 -1.25 5.47 -9.61
CA ILE A 368 -1.21 6.88 -9.20
C ILE A 368 -0.50 7.07 -7.86
N VAL A 369 -0.85 6.26 -6.85
CA VAL A 369 -0.35 6.39 -5.47
C VAL A 369 1.15 6.08 -5.35
N GLU A 370 1.77 6.60 -4.29
CA GLU A 370 3.20 6.43 -3.95
C GLU A 370 4.16 6.79 -5.11
N GLY A 371 3.81 7.83 -5.83
CA GLY A 371 4.48 8.29 -7.05
C GLY A 371 3.89 7.63 -8.29
N THR A 372 3.31 8.47 -9.15
CA THR A 372 2.68 8.01 -10.39
C THR A 372 3.63 7.17 -11.24
N ASN A 373 3.10 6.38 -12.16
CA ASN A 373 3.92 5.58 -13.07
C ASN A 373 4.83 6.44 -13.97
N GLN A 374 4.50 7.72 -14.16
CA GLN A 374 5.39 8.72 -14.79
C GLN A 374 6.58 9.03 -13.89
N ILE A 375 6.35 9.21 -12.57
CA ILE A 375 7.44 9.41 -11.59
C ILE A 375 8.33 8.15 -11.52
N GLN A 376 7.77 6.95 -11.57
CA GLN A 376 8.60 5.73 -11.61
C GLN A 376 9.52 5.71 -12.83
N ARG A 377 9.02 6.12 -14.01
CA ARG A 377 9.85 6.25 -15.23
C ARG A 377 10.98 7.26 -15.05
N MET A 378 10.71 8.40 -14.41
CA MET A 378 11.75 9.39 -14.08
C MET A 378 12.81 8.83 -13.12
N VAL A 379 12.40 8.11 -12.07
CA VAL A 379 13.33 7.45 -11.13
C VAL A 379 14.22 6.44 -11.87
N ILE A 380 13.63 5.57 -12.68
CA ILE A 380 14.36 4.57 -13.47
C ILE A 380 15.34 5.25 -14.42
N ALA A 381 14.88 6.25 -15.18
CA ALA A 381 15.71 6.97 -16.14
C ALA A 381 16.91 7.66 -15.46
N ARG A 382 16.71 8.25 -14.28
CA ARG A 382 17.79 8.88 -13.49
C ARG A 382 18.88 7.89 -13.10
N HIS A 383 18.50 6.66 -12.74
CA HIS A 383 19.46 5.59 -12.43
C HIS A 383 20.22 5.08 -13.67
N LEU A 384 19.63 5.20 -14.86
CA LEU A 384 20.26 4.73 -16.11
C LEU A 384 21.13 5.80 -16.77
N ALA A 385 20.67 7.05 -16.79
CA ALA A 385 21.27 8.14 -17.58
C ALA A 385 21.80 9.31 -16.72
N GLY A 386 21.72 9.20 -15.39
CA GLY A 386 22.05 10.31 -14.50
C GLY A 386 20.91 11.36 -14.38
N PRO A 387 21.11 12.40 -13.55
CA PRO A 387 20.14 13.46 -13.39
C PRO A 387 19.99 14.25 -14.70
N GLU A 388 18.77 14.73 -14.97
CA GLU A 388 18.54 15.66 -16.08
C GLU A 388 19.40 16.90 -15.93
N THR A 389 20.13 17.24 -16.98
CA THR A 389 20.81 18.55 -17.07
C THR A 389 19.74 19.63 -17.22
N ARG A 390 19.68 20.53 -16.24
CA ARG A 390 18.82 21.72 -16.27
C ARG A 390 19.40 22.76 -17.22
#